data_55f91ce29a50e7348904a51d8d8bfd19
#
_entry.id   55f91ce29a50e7348904a51d8d8bfd19
#
_cell.length_a   1.000
_cell.length_b   1.000
_cell.length_c   1.000
_cell.angle_alpha   90.00
_cell.angle_beta   90.00
_cell.angle_gamma   90.00
#
_symmetry.space_group_name_H-M   'P 1'
#
loop_
_entity.id
_entity.type
_entity.pdbx_description
1 polymer ?
#
loop_
_entity_poly.entity_id
_entity_poly.type
_entity_poly.pdbx_seq_one_letter_code
_entity_poly.pdbx_strand_id
1 'polypeptide(L)'
;MWRNIASNALTIFVVVLFLLGGLITLLKSQYYKPGPLVEAICLRVEPGSSMSRVAGQLSVHGAVTSQKLFHVGVDYTDKSGDLKAGSFRIPAAASMAEIADQITTSGRNTCGTEVVYRVGVTRTTVLVRELDPATNAYKEVARFNPADDAIPDAYSRVVTLNDTRMRVAASEGTTSWQVVEALKSIDILTGDIPEVPAEGSLAPDSYEISTGDLRVDILSRMALAQEGRLADVWATRDDTTPVETIDQLLVLASIIEKETGFFDERFQVASVFANRLDKGMPLQTDPTVIYGITLGKGPLGRGLRKSELRRDTPWNTYVNRGLPPTPIANPGLASLQAAVSPTETDYIFFVADGTGGHTFAVTLKEHNRNVAAWRKIEVERNQ
;
A
#
# COMPACT_ATOMS: atom_id res chain seq x y z
N MET A 1 -18.09 56.58 54.68
CA MET A 1 -17.35 56.72 53.39
C MET A 1 -16.65 55.44 53.01
N TRP A 2 -15.83 54.79 53.81
CA TRP A 2 -15.08 53.55 53.47
C TRP A 2 -15.97 52.34 53.09
N ARG A 3 -17.10 52.13 53.75
CA ARG A 3 -18.05 51.05 53.46
C ARG A 3 -18.64 51.09 52.01
N ASN A 4 -18.93 52.28 51.51
CA ASN A 4 -19.46 52.48 50.17
C ASN A 4 -18.37 52.29 49.09
N ILE A 5 -17.13 52.66 49.38
CA ILE A 5 -15.98 52.45 48.49
C ILE A 5 -15.66 50.96 48.39
N ALA A 6 -15.64 50.21 49.50
CA ALA A 6 -15.42 48.79 49.54
C ALA A 6 -16.55 47.99 48.80
N SER A 7 -17.82 48.40 48.98
CA SER A 7 -18.96 47.80 48.30
C SER A 7 -18.88 48.01 46.77
N ASN A 8 -18.54 49.24 46.32
CA ASN A 8 -18.40 49.53 44.90
C ASN A 8 -17.22 48.79 44.26
N ALA A 9 -16.08 48.71 44.99
CA ALA A 9 -14.92 47.93 44.52
C ALA A 9 -15.22 46.45 44.38
N LEU A 10 -15.94 45.85 45.33
CA LEU A 10 -16.38 44.47 45.25
C LEU A 10 -17.32 44.23 44.08
N THR A 11 -18.30 45.13 43.85
CA THR A 11 -19.23 45.03 42.72
C THR A 11 -18.50 45.13 41.40
N ILE A 12 -17.57 46.07 41.24
CA ILE A 12 -16.73 46.19 40.03
C ILE A 12 -15.89 44.94 39.83
N PHE A 13 -15.28 44.40 40.87
CA PHE A 13 -14.50 43.15 40.81
C PHE A 13 -15.35 41.98 40.35
N VAL A 14 -16.55 41.79 40.88
CA VAL A 14 -17.48 40.73 40.45
C VAL A 14 -17.90 40.92 39.01
N VAL A 15 -18.24 42.14 38.58
CA VAL A 15 -18.59 42.41 37.16
C VAL A 15 -17.41 42.10 36.23
N VAL A 16 -16.18 42.47 36.60
CA VAL A 16 -14.97 42.17 35.82
C VAL A 16 -14.76 40.67 35.72
N LEU A 17 -14.96 39.88 36.79
CA LEU A 17 -14.87 38.43 36.77
C LEU A 17 -15.93 37.79 35.82
N PHE A 18 -17.17 38.28 35.84
CA PHE A 18 -18.19 37.81 34.93
C PHE A 18 -17.88 38.15 33.46
N LEU A 19 -17.35 39.35 33.21
CA LEU A 19 -16.93 39.75 31.85
C LEU A 19 -15.74 38.91 31.36
N LEU A 20 -14.76 38.65 32.20
CA LEU A 20 -13.62 37.80 31.91
C LEU A 20 -14.06 36.35 31.67
N GLY A 21 -14.94 35.81 32.52
CA GLY A 21 -15.48 34.46 32.32
C GLY A 21 -16.28 34.36 31.03
N GLY A 22 -17.12 35.35 30.72
CA GLY A 22 -17.83 35.44 29.44
C GLY A 22 -16.91 35.50 28.22
N LEU A 23 -15.85 36.31 28.32
CA LEU A 23 -14.84 36.45 27.27
C LEU A 23 -14.10 35.12 27.04
N ILE A 24 -13.65 34.45 28.11
CA ILE A 24 -12.96 33.14 28.01
C ILE A 24 -13.87 32.10 27.35
N THR A 25 -15.14 32.04 27.74
CA THR A 25 -16.09 31.09 27.14
C THR A 25 -16.34 31.40 25.67
N LEU A 26 -16.43 32.65 25.28
CA LEU A 26 -16.54 33.07 23.87
C LEU A 26 -15.30 32.69 23.06
N LEU A 27 -14.10 32.98 23.56
CA LEU A 27 -12.84 32.63 22.90
C LEU A 27 -12.66 31.12 22.76
N LYS A 28 -12.99 30.37 23.81
CA LYS A 28 -12.98 28.91 23.77
C LYS A 28 -13.99 28.37 22.72
N SER A 29 -15.21 28.89 22.69
CA SER A 29 -16.19 28.53 21.69
C SER A 29 -15.70 28.82 20.27
N GLN A 30 -15.06 29.97 20.03
CA GLN A 30 -14.47 30.32 18.75
C GLN A 30 -13.34 29.38 18.30
N TYR A 31 -12.55 28.86 19.26
CA TYR A 31 -11.43 27.96 18.96
C TYR A 31 -11.89 26.57 18.54
N TYR A 32 -13.00 26.08 19.09
CA TYR A 32 -13.53 24.72 18.81
C TYR A 32 -14.63 24.67 17.76
N LYS A 33 -15.23 25.80 17.38
CA LYS A 33 -16.29 25.80 16.34
C LYS A 33 -15.70 25.62 14.94
N PRO A 34 -16.49 25.17 13.97
CA PRO A 34 -16.09 25.11 12.57
C PRO A 34 -15.48 26.41 12.07
N GLY A 35 -14.35 26.29 11.36
CA GLY A 35 -13.58 27.40 10.82
C GLY A 35 -14.18 27.99 9.55
N PRO A 36 -13.60 29.10 9.04
CA PRO A 36 -14.10 29.81 7.86
C PRO A 36 -13.66 29.21 6.52
N LEU A 37 -12.80 28.20 6.52
CA LEU A 37 -12.25 27.63 5.32
C LEU A 37 -13.34 26.95 4.44
N VAL A 38 -13.50 27.43 3.21
CA VAL A 38 -14.55 26.95 2.29
C VAL A 38 -14.15 25.65 1.61
N GLU A 39 -12.89 25.54 1.20
CA GLU A 39 -12.35 24.36 0.52
C GLU A 39 -11.08 23.89 1.25
N ALA A 40 -10.80 22.60 1.18
CA ALA A 40 -9.60 22.05 1.79
C ALA A 40 -8.33 22.60 1.12
N ILE A 41 -7.28 22.82 1.91
CA ILE A 41 -5.99 23.33 1.44
C ILE A 41 -4.84 22.42 1.87
N CYS A 42 -3.69 22.50 1.19
CA CYS A 42 -2.41 21.99 1.67
C CYS A 42 -1.67 23.09 2.42
N LEU A 43 -1.41 22.89 3.69
CA LEU A 43 -0.57 23.74 4.52
C LEU A 43 0.83 23.16 4.60
N ARG A 44 1.82 23.86 4.08
CA ARG A 44 3.23 23.48 4.17
C ARG A 44 3.89 24.13 5.37
N VAL A 45 4.41 23.32 6.27
CA VAL A 45 5.20 23.71 7.43
C VAL A 45 6.67 23.39 7.19
N GLU A 46 7.48 24.38 6.94
CA GLU A 46 8.91 24.19 6.69
C GLU A 46 9.66 23.80 7.98
N PRO A 47 10.76 23.03 7.90
CA PRO A 47 11.61 22.74 9.05
C PRO A 47 12.07 24.05 9.73
N GLY A 48 11.97 24.10 11.06
CA GLY A 48 12.31 25.28 11.84
C GLY A 48 11.26 26.40 11.82
N SER A 49 10.08 26.19 11.25
CA SER A 49 8.97 27.13 11.33
C SER A 49 8.49 27.31 12.77
N SER A 50 8.10 28.53 13.13
CA SER A 50 7.44 28.81 14.39
C SER A 50 5.92 28.72 14.27
N MET A 51 5.23 28.41 15.38
CA MET A 51 3.76 28.41 15.43
C MET A 51 3.16 29.75 14.99
N SER A 52 3.83 30.87 15.30
CA SER A 52 3.41 32.20 14.87
C SER A 52 3.44 32.39 13.35
N ARG A 53 4.46 31.83 12.66
CA ARG A 53 4.54 31.85 11.19
C ARG A 53 3.43 31.02 10.58
N VAL A 54 3.18 29.83 11.12
CA VAL A 54 2.10 28.94 10.67
C VAL A 54 0.72 29.58 10.88
N ALA A 55 0.49 30.20 12.04
CA ALA A 55 -0.74 30.95 12.29
C ALA A 55 -0.97 32.09 11.29
N GLY A 56 0.12 32.76 10.86
CA GLY A 56 0.09 33.76 9.79
C GLY A 56 -0.31 33.17 8.45
N GLN A 57 0.27 32.04 8.05
CA GLN A 57 -0.09 31.34 6.81
C GLN A 57 -1.56 30.89 6.83
N LEU A 58 -2.04 30.31 7.93
CA LEU A 58 -3.45 29.93 8.10
C LEU A 58 -4.40 31.11 7.95
N SER A 59 -4.02 32.28 8.48
CA SER A 59 -4.80 33.50 8.35
C SER A 59 -4.87 34.00 6.91
N VAL A 60 -3.74 33.94 6.17
CA VAL A 60 -3.68 34.34 4.75
C VAL A 60 -4.55 33.42 3.90
N HIS A 61 -4.59 32.14 4.19
CA HIS A 61 -5.44 31.18 3.51
C HIS A 61 -6.92 31.22 3.97
N GLY A 62 -7.27 32.06 4.91
CA GLY A 62 -8.62 32.12 5.45
C GLY A 62 -9.04 30.88 6.25
N ALA A 63 -8.06 30.12 6.75
CA ALA A 63 -8.31 28.88 7.51
C ALA A 63 -8.66 29.14 8.98
N VAL A 64 -8.28 30.29 9.52
CA VAL A 64 -8.57 30.70 10.90
C VAL A 64 -9.20 32.09 10.95
N THR A 65 -10.12 32.31 11.87
CA THR A 65 -10.79 33.60 12.05
C THR A 65 -9.89 34.67 12.68
N SER A 66 -8.87 34.24 13.43
CA SER A 66 -7.91 35.11 14.10
C SER A 66 -6.60 34.39 14.36
N GLN A 67 -5.51 34.94 13.77
CA GLN A 67 -4.15 34.48 14.03
C GLN A 67 -3.80 34.47 15.53
N LYS A 68 -4.18 35.56 16.27
CA LYS A 68 -3.91 35.69 17.68
C LYS A 68 -4.66 34.64 18.51
N LEU A 69 -5.94 34.41 18.19
CA LEU A 69 -6.74 33.41 18.90
C LEU A 69 -6.20 32.01 18.67
N PHE A 70 -5.80 31.69 17.44
CA PHE A 70 -5.17 30.41 17.11
C PHE A 70 -3.91 30.19 17.97
N HIS A 71 -3.00 31.18 18.00
CA HIS A 71 -1.75 31.09 18.76
C HIS A 71 -2.02 30.90 20.26
N VAL A 72 -2.89 31.74 20.85
CA VAL A 72 -3.27 31.63 22.27
C VAL A 72 -3.93 30.27 22.56
N GLY A 73 -4.76 29.75 21.67
CA GLY A 73 -5.40 28.44 21.83
C GLY A 73 -4.40 27.29 21.81
N VAL A 74 -3.41 27.35 20.92
CA VAL A 74 -2.32 26.35 20.84
C VAL A 74 -1.44 26.41 22.08
N ASP A 75 -1.10 27.61 22.57
CA ASP A 75 -0.36 27.79 23.82
C ASP A 75 -1.14 27.26 25.04
N TYR A 76 -2.44 27.57 25.11
CA TYR A 76 -3.31 27.10 26.20
C TYR A 76 -3.45 25.56 26.23
N THR A 77 -3.34 24.90 25.08
CA THR A 77 -3.39 23.43 24.96
C THR A 77 -2.01 22.77 25.04
N ASP A 78 -0.96 23.54 25.35
CA ASP A 78 0.44 23.09 25.48
C ASP A 78 1.01 22.39 24.21
N LYS A 79 0.58 22.86 23.03
CA LYS A 79 0.97 22.28 21.73
C LYS A 79 1.97 23.13 20.93
N SER A 80 2.34 24.31 21.41
CA SER A 80 3.21 25.23 20.69
C SER A 80 4.60 24.65 20.38
N GLY A 81 5.12 23.79 21.26
CA GLY A 81 6.42 23.12 21.11
C GLY A 81 6.40 21.88 20.21
N ASP A 82 5.22 21.37 19.87
CA ASP A 82 5.05 20.09 19.16
C ASP A 82 4.89 20.23 17.65
N LEU A 83 5.05 21.43 17.11
CA LEU A 83 4.90 21.70 15.67
C LEU A 83 5.77 20.76 14.84
N LYS A 84 5.15 20.06 13.91
CA LYS A 84 5.82 19.12 12.98
C LYS A 84 6.04 19.79 11.62
N ALA A 85 7.23 19.66 11.07
CA ALA A 85 7.49 20.01 9.68
C ALA A 85 6.80 18.98 8.75
N GLY A 86 6.26 19.46 7.62
CA GLY A 86 5.58 18.61 6.66
C GLY A 86 4.48 19.33 5.90
N SER A 87 3.75 18.61 5.10
CA SER A 87 2.62 19.11 4.30
C SER A 87 1.32 18.49 4.81
N PHE A 88 0.40 19.32 5.30
CA PHE A 88 -0.82 18.90 5.99
C PHE A 88 -2.06 19.31 5.20
N ARG A 89 -2.97 18.36 4.95
CA ARG A 89 -4.27 18.67 4.37
C ARG A 89 -5.21 19.19 5.45
N ILE A 90 -5.55 20.46 5.36
CA ILE A 90 -6.54 21.10 6.25
C ILE A 90 -7.92 21.00 5.58
N PRO A 91 -8.88 20.26 6.16
CA PRO A 91 -10.22 20.13 5.60
C PRO A 91 -10.98 21.45 5.58
N ALA A 92 -11.99 21.54 4.70
CA ALA A 92 -12.97 22.62 4.77
C ALA A 92 -13.64 22.64 6.15
N ALA A 93 -13.96 23.83 6.63
CA ALA A 93 -14.57 24.09 7.92
C ALA A 93 -13.80 23.54 9.17
N ALA A 94 -12.53 23.14 9.01
CA ALA A 94 -11.73 22.67 10.15
C ALA A 94 -11.66 23.75 11.23
N SER A 95 -11.92 23.38 12.48
CA SER A 95 -11.78 24.25 13.64
C SER A 95 -10.30 24.55 13.93
N MET A 96 -10.01 25.61 14.66
CA MET A 96 -8.65 25.93 15.07
C MET A 96 -8.03 24.81 15.92
N ALA A 97 -8.83 24.11 16.73
CA ALA A 97 -8.40 22.96 17.52
C ALA A 97 -7.98 21.79 16.64
N GLU A 98 -8.79 21.43 15.64
CA GLU A 98 -8.48 20.35 14.70
C GLU A 98 -7.24 20.66 13.86
N ILE A 99 -7.07 21.91 13.42
CA ILE A 99 -5.87 22.35 12.70
C ILE A 99 -4.64 22.19 13.60
N ALA A 100 -4.71 22.65 14.85
CA ALA A 100 -3.62 22.52 15.81
C ALA A 100 -3.25 21.06 16.05
N ASP A 101 -4.24 20.17 16.22
CA ASP A 101 -4.02 18.74 16.39
C ASP A 101 -3.29 18.13 15.19
N GLN A 102 -3.72 18.45 13.96
CA GLN A 102 -3.10 17.92 12.75
C GLN A 102 -1.64 18.28 12.60
N ILE A 103 -1.27 19.54 12.88
CA ILE A 103 0.10 20.03 12.68
C ILE A 103 1.05 19.71 13.86
N THR A 104 0.50 19.22 14.98
CA THR A 104 1.31 18.91 16.19
C THR A 104 1.37 17.40 16.50
N THR A 105 0.37 16.61 16.08
CA THR A 105 0.29 15.18 16.41
C THR A 105 0.83 14.29 15.28
N SER A 106 0.55 14.62 14.04
CA SER A 106 0.94 13.82 12.87
C SER A 106 2.33 14.19 12.38
N GLY A 107 3.27 13.26 12.42
CA GLY A 107 4.57 13.39 11.75
C GLY A 107 4.54 13.00 10.27
N ARG A 108 3.37 12.69 9.69
CA ARG A 108 3.21 12.22 8.31
C ARG A 108 2.67 13.32 7.41
N ASN A 109 3.25 13.44 6.21
CA ASN A 109 2.69 14.29 5.17
C ASN A 109 1.33 13.75 4.73
N THR A 110 0.26 14.54 4.92
CA THR A 110 -1.10 14.19 4.52
C THR A 110 -1.54 14.93 3.27
N CYS A 111 -0.69 15.78 2.71
CA CYS A 111 -0.90 16.58 1.51
C CYS A 111 0.42 16.76 0.75
N GLY A 112 0.35 17.32 -0.45
CA GLY A 112 1.53 17.62 -1.26
C GLY A 112 1.89 16.51 -2.24
N THR A 113 3.17 16.39 -2.54
CA THR A 113 3.67 15.47 -3.57
C THR A 113 4.00 14.11 -2.99
N GLU A 114 3.67 13.08 -3.76
CA GLU A 114 4.02 11.69 -3.46
C GLU A 114 4.82 11.09 -4.62
N VAL A 115 5.93 10.43 -4.30
CA VAL A 115 6.70 9.61 -5.23
C VAL A 115 6.51 8.15 -4.87
N VAL A 116 5.99 7.36 -5.82
CA VAL A 116 5.73 5.93 -5.65
C VAL A 116 6.64 5.14 -6.59
N TYR A 117 7.58 4.39 -6.03
CA TYR A 117 8.37 3.40 -6.74
C TYR A 117 7.58 2.10 -6.78
N ARG A 118 6.85 1.90 -7.88
CA ARG A 118 5.98 0.73 -8.06
C ARG A 118 6.76 -0.43 -8.66
N VAL A 119 7.00 -1.46 -7.88
CA VAL A 119 7.59 -2.72 -8.33
C VAL A 119 6.48 -3.62 -8.88
N GLY A 120 6.43 -3.76 -10.19
CA GLY A 120 5.44 -4.61 -10.86
C GLY A 120 6.05 -5.94 -11.32
N VAL A 121 5.21 -6.89 -11.66
CA VAL A 121 5.61 -8.23 -12.14
C VAL A 121 6.35 -8.22 -13.48
N THR A 122 6.22 -7.15 -14.27
CA THR A 122 6.88 -7.02 -15.58
C THR A 122 7.91 -5.91 -15.62
N ARG A 123 7.72 -4.83 -14.87
CA ARG A 123 8.60 -3.65 -14.87
C ARG A 123 8.42 -2.82 -13.61
N THR A 124 9.45 -2.07 -13.24
CA THR A 124 9.38 -1.02 -12.24
C THR A 124 8.93 0.30 -12.88
N THR A 125 8.11 1.06 -12.18
CA THR A 125 7.63 2.37 -12.64
C THR A 125 7.67 3.36 -11.49
N VAL A 126 8.20 4.56 -11.71
CA VAL A 126 8.15 5.66 -10.77
C VAL A 126 6.99 6.58 -11.14
N LEU A 127 6.15 6.87 -10.17
CA LEU A 127 5.00 7.76 -10.30
C LEU A 127 5.24 8.99 -9.41
N VAL A 128 5.20 10.17 -10.00
CA VAL A 128 5.13 11.43 -9.26
C VAL A 128 3.67 11.88 -9.27
N ARG A 129 3.09 12.06 -8.10
CA ARG A 129 1.68 12.41 -7.93
C ARG A 129 1.54 13.59 -6.99
N GLU A 130 0.58 14.44 -7.24
CA GLU A 130 0.24 15.58 -6.40
C GLU A 130 -1.18 15.44 -5.88
N LEU A 131 -1.37 15.63 -4.57
CA LEU A 131 -2.69 15.59 -3.96
C LEU A 131 -3.44 16.86 -4.28
N ASP A 132 -4.60 16.73 -4.90
CA ASP A 132 -5.59 17.78 -4.97
C ASP A 132 -6.33 17.85 -3.62
N PRO A 133 -6.13 18.89 -2.81
CA PRO A 133 -6.69 18.95 -1.47
C PRO A 133 -8.21 19.02 -1.46
N ALA A 134 -8.84 19.59 -2.50
CA ALA A 134 -10.29 19.73 -2.60
C ALA A 134 -10.97 18.38 -2.81
N THR A 135 -10.48 17.58 -3.75
CA THR A 135 -11.05 16.27 -4.09
C THR A 135 -10.47 15.13 -3.26
N ASN A 136 -9.37 15.35 -2.54
CA ASN A 136 -8.58 14.33 -1.83
C ASN A 136 -8.10 13.19 -2.75
N ALA A 137 -7.90 13.50 -4.03
CA ALA A 137 -7.44 12.56 -5.05
C ALA A 137 -6.04 12.94 -5.54
N TYR A 138 -5.21 11.92 -5.80
CA TYR A 138 -3.92 12.14 -6.39
C TYR A 138 -4.01 12.28 -7.92
N LYS A 139 -3.42 13.35 -8.45
CA LYS A 139 -3.22 13.55 -9.90
C LYS A 139 -1.80 13.14 -10.26
N GLU A 140 -1.64 12.34 -11.31
CA GLU A 140 -0.33 11.97 -11.84
C GLU A 140 0.29 13.17 -12.56
N VAL A 141 1.50 13.53 -12.15
CA VAL A 141 2.30 14.62 -12.71
C VAL A 141 3.36 14.09 -13.68
N ALA A 142 3.98 12.95 -13.33
CA ALA A 142 4.93 12.26 -14.18
C ALA A 142 4.93 10.76 -13.91
N ARG A 143 5.31 10.00 -14.96
CA ARG A 143 5.52 8.55 -14.89
C ARG A 143 6.73 8.20 -15.76
N PHE A 144 7.61 7.36 -15.23
CA PHE A 144 8.77 6.87 -15.99
C PHE A 144 9.23 5.51 -15.48
N ASN A 145 9.96 4.78 -16.33
CA ASN A 145 10.68 3.57 -15.95
C ASN A 145 12.14 3.95 -15.67
N PRO A 146 12.65 3.79 -14.44
CA PRO A 146 14.01 4.23 -14.10
C PRO A 146 15.12 3.47 -14.87
N ALA A 147 14.80 2.32 -15.48
CA ALA A 147 15.76 1.55 -16.28
C ALA A 147 15.89 2.05 -17.73
N ASP A 148 14.82 2.59 -18.31
CA ASP A 148 14.74 2.83 -19.77
C ASP A 148 14.49 4.30 -20.12
N ASP A 149 13.84 5.07 -19.22
CA ASP A 149 13.39 6.42 -19.51
C ASP A 149 14.34 7.47 -18.93
N ALA A 150 14.37 8.66 -19.54
CA ALA A 150 15.02 9.83 -18.96
C ALA A 150 14.27 10.26 -17.68
N ILE A 151 15.02 10.68 -16.67
CA ILE A 151 14.45 11.16 -15.40
C ILE A 151 13.72 12.49 -15.63
N PRO A 152 12.40 12.58 -15.37
CA PRO A 152 11.66 13.83 -15.58
C PRO A 152 12.06 14.94 -14.58
N ASP A 153 12.03 16.19 -15.04
CA ASP A 153 12.27 17.36 -14.18
C ASP A 153 11.30 17.42 -12.98
N ALA A 154 10.08 16.93 -13.16
CA ALA A 154 9.09 16.85 -12.09
C ALA A 154 9.56 15.98 -10.92
N TYR A 155 10.21 14.84 -11.20
CA TYR A 155 10.82 14.00 -10.18
C TYR A 155 12.01 14.69 -9.52
N SER A 156 12.95 15.19 -10.32
CA SER A 156 14.19 15.81 -9.82
C SER A 156 13.93 17.00 -8.88
N ARG A 157 12.83 17.74 -9.12
CA ARG A 157 12.43 18.87 -8.28
C ARG A 157 11.89 18.48 -6.93
N VAL A 158 11.20 17.33 -6.84
CA VAL A 158 10.46 16.96 -5.62
C VAL A 158 11.18 15.93 -4.75
N VAL A 159 12.06 15.12 -5.33
CA VAL A 159 12.73 14.02 -4.61
C VAL A 159 13.62 14.51 -3.45
N THR A 160 14.12 15.76 -3.53
CA THR A 160 14.95 16.38 -2.49
C THR A 160 14.17 17.19 -1.46
N LEU A 161 12.86 17.35 -1.64
CA LEU A 161 12.03 18.11 -0.71
C LEU A 161 11.65 17.28 0.51
N ASN A 162 11.79 17.84 1.70
CA ASN A 162 11.52 17.15 2.97
C ASN A 162 10.03 16.82 3.19
N ASP A 163 9.12 17.46 2.45
CA ASP A 163 7.68 17.25 2.52
C ASP A 163 7.16 16.34 1.39
N THR A 164 8.02 15.82 0.54
CA THR A 164 7.65 14.78 -0.42
C THR A 164 7.53 13.44 0.29
N ARG A 165 6.36 12.83 0.17
CA ARG A 165 6.12 11.48 0.66
C ARG A 165 6.67 10.47 -0.34
N MET A 166 7.55 9.59 0.08
CA MET A 166 8.13 8.58 -0.79
C MET A 166 7.81 7.18 -0.28
N ARG A 167 7.50 6.27 -1.20
CA ARG A 167 7.23 4.88 -0.85
C ARG A 167 7.56 3.90 -1.96
N VAL A 168 7.96 2.71 -1.56
CA VAL A 168 8.06 1.54 -2.44
C VAL A 168 6.75 0.76 -2.34
N ALA A 169 6.12 0.48 -3.48
CA ALA A 169 4.90 -0.33 -3.57
C ALA A 169 5.20 -1.60 -4.37
N ALA A 170 5.37 -2.73 -3.67
CA ALA A 170 5.56 -4.03 -4.30
C ALA A 170 4.21 -4.65 -4.64
N SER A 171 4.00 -5.00 -5.91
CA SER A 171 2.79 -5.68 -6.36
C SER A 171 2.82 -7.15 -5.96
N GLU A 172 1.65 -7.71 -5.68
CA GLU A 172 1.47 -9.15 -5.50
C GLU A 172 1.99 -9.90 -6.74
N GLY A 173 2.56 -11.08 -6.54
CA GLY A 173 3.13 -11.90 -7.60
C GLY A 173 4.49 -11.45 -8.14
N THR A 174 5.13 -10.41 -7.56
CA THR A 174 6.52 -10.06 -7.84
C THR A 174 7.47 -11.08 -7.22
N THR A 175 8.63 -11.28 -7.82
CA THR A 175 9.67 -12.15 -7.26
C THR A 175 10.60 -11.38 -6.33
N SER A 176 11.28 -12.08 -5.43
CA SER A 176 12.27 -11.48 -4.54
C SER A 176 13.40 -10.81 -5.30
N TRP A 177 13.82 -11.38 -6.44
CA TRP A 177 14.81 -10.77 -7.32
C TRP A 177 14.31 -9.43 -7.89
N GLN A 178 13.06 -9.36 -8.37
CA GLN A 178 12.48 -8.12 -8.90
C GLN A 178 12.41 -7.02 -7.85
N VAL A 179 12.07 -7.36 -6.60
CA VAL A 179 12.06 -6.41 -5.49
C VAL A 179 13.47 -5.89 -5.22
N VAL A 180 14.47 -6.77 -5.17
CA VAL A 180 15.88 -6.39 -4.94
C VAL A 180 16.40 -5.47 -6.04
N GLU A 181 16.17 -5.80 -7.31
CA GLU A 181 16.64 -4.96 -8.43
C GLU A 181 15.92 -3.60 -8.45
N ALA A 182 14.64 -3.56 -8.11
CA ALA A 182 13.93 -2.30 -7.95
C ALA A 182 14.51 -1.44 -6.82
N LEU A 183 14.80 -2.02 -5.64
CA LEU A 183 15.43 -1.29 -4.53
C LEU A 183 16.83 -0.78 -4.88
N LYS A 184 17.61 -1.54 -5.67
CA LYS A 184 18.91 -1.10 -6.16
C LYS A 184 18.82 0.09 -7.11
N SER A 185 17.75 0.18 -7.91
CA SER A 185 17.52 1.27 -8.85
C SER A 185 17.04 2.58 -8.21
N ILE A 186 16.69 2.57 -6.93
CA ILE A 186 16.24 3.77 -6.20
C ILE A 186 17.48 4.51 -5.66
N ASP A 187 17.73 5.66 -6.23
CA ASP A 187 18.94 6.50 -6.00
C ASP A 187 19.00 7.14 -4.62
N ILE A 188 17.84 7.41 -4.00
CA ILE A 188 17.75 7.98 -2.65
C ILE A 188 18.05 6.97 -1.53
N LEU A 189 18.07 5.67 -1.82
CA LEU A 189 18.36 4.62 -0.86
C LEU A 189 19.86 4.31 -0.80
N THR A 190 20.31 3.84 0.36
CA THR A 190 21.73 3.55 0.64
C THR A 190 21.96 2.09 1.03
N GLY A 191 23.23 1.70 1.13
CA GLY A 191 23.65 0.36 1.51
C GLY A 191 23.47 -0.69 0.40
N ASP A 192 24.29 -1.73 0.45
CA ASP A 192 24.24 -2.85 -0.49
C ASP A 192 23.29 -3.95 -0.01
N ILE A 193 22.78 -4.73 -0.95
CA ILE A 193 22.02 -5.95 -0.67
C ILE A 193 22.95 -7.12 -0.98
N PRO A 194 23.45 -7.85 0.04
CA PRO A 194 24.45 -8.90 -0.16
C PRO A 194 23.89 -10.12 -0.88
N GLU A 195 22.62 -10.45 -0.62
CA GLU A 195 21.96 -11.61 -1.24
C GLU A 195 20.46 -11.33 -1.47
N VAL A 196 19.87 -12.03 -2.44
CA VAL A 196 18.43 -11.97 -2.70
C VAL A 196 17.73 -12.83 -1.62
N PRO A 197 16.74 -12.28 -0.89
CA PRO A 197 15.94 -13.05 0.06
C PRO A 197 15.24 -14.24 -0.59
N ALA A 198 14.92 -15.26 0.20
CA ALA A 198 14.19 -16.44 -0.29
C ALA A 198 12.93 -16.04 -1.03
N GLU A 199 12.59 -16.77 -2.09
CA GLU A 199 11.38 -16.51 -2.86
C GLU A 199 10.13 -16.70 -1.98
N GLY A 200 9.16 -15.78 -2.11
CA GLY A 200 7.93 -15.77 -1.32
C GLY A 200 8.05 -15.12 0.06
N SER A 201 9.27 -14.77 0.52
CA SER A 201 9.50 -14.25 1.88
C SER A 201 9.22 -12.76 2.06
N LEU A 202 8.89 -12.02 1.00
CA LEU A 202 8.69 -10.58 1.06
C LEU A 202 7.21 -10.22 0.90
N ALA A 203 6.59 -9.58 1.90
CA ALA A 203 5.20 -9.18 1.79
C ALA A 203 5.00 -8.11 0.70
N PRO A 204 4.15 -8.36 -0.32
CA PRO A 204 3.75 -7.32 -1.27
C PRO A 204 2.86 -6.31 -0.55
N ASP A 205 3.35 -5.07 -0.44
CA ASP A 205 2.64 -3.96 0.21
C ASP A 205 3.30 -2.62 -0.16
N SER A 206 2.89 -1.56 0.51
CA SER A 206 3.43 -0.22 0.37
C SER A 206 4.25 0.17 1.59
N TYR A 207 5.54 0.43 1.39
CA TYR A 207 6.52 0.76 2.43
C TYR A 207 6.98 2.20 2.28
N GLU A 208 6.75 3.02 3.30
CA GLU A 208 7.30 4.38 3.33
C GLU A 208 8.82 4.33 3.44
N ILE A 209 9.47 5.21 2.68
CA ILE A 209 10.92 5.35 2.63
C ILE A 209 11.31 6.82 2.72
N SER A 210 12.55 7.06 3.17
CA SER A 210 13.17 8.37 3.25
C SER A 210 14.54 8.35 2.58
N THR A 211 15.02 9.51 2.18
CA THR A 211 16.38 9.66 1.67
C THR A 211 17.40 9.19 2.71
N GLY A 212 18.27 8.27 2.31
CA GLY A 212 19.31 7.68 3.17
C GLY A 212 18.89 6.38 3.86
N ASP A 213 17.63 5.94 3.75
CA ASP A 213 17.21 4.65 4.30
C ASP A 213 18.05 3.50 3.71
N LEU A 214 18.34 2.49 4.54
CA LEU A 214 19.06 1.31 4.10
C LEU A 214 18.13 0.36 3.34
N ARG A 215 18.58 -0.10 2.18
CA ARG A 215 17.83 -1.09 1.36
C ARG A 215 17.52 -2.37 2.15
N VAL A 216 18.44 -2.82 2.97
CA VAL A 216 18.28 -4.03 3.80
C VAL A 216 17.20 -3.85 4.88
N ASP A 217 16.99 -2.65 5.40
CA ASP A 217 15.95 -2.39 6.40
C ASP A 217 14.54 -2.46 5.76
N ILE A 218 14.43 -2.05 4.49
CA ILE A 218 13.18 -2.18 3.73
C ILE A 218 12.86 -3.65 3.52
N LEU A 219 13.85 -4.45 3.08
CA LEU A 219 13.70 -5.90 2.93
C LEU A 219 13.34 -6.58 4.25
N SER A 220 13.96 -6.17 5.36
CA SER A 220 13.63 -6.68 6.69
C SER A 220 12.19 -6.39 7.10
N ARG A 221 11.69 -5.17 6.85
CA ARG A 221 10.28 -4.82 7.08
C ARG A 221 9.33 -5.66 6.23
N MET A 222 9.69 -5.91 4.96
CA MET A 222 8.90 -6.76 4.06
C MET A 222 8.88 -8.22 4.55
N ALA A 223 10.02 -8.75 4.99
CA ALA A 223 10.13 -10.11 5.50
C ALA A 223 9.33 -10.32 6.79
N LEU A 224 9.46 -9.42 7.77
CA LEU A 224 8.69 -9.46 9.02
C LEU A 224 7.18 -9.37 8.76
N ALA A 225 6.75 -8.55 7.79
CA ALA A 225 5.35 -8.47 7.43
C ALA A 225 4.83 -9.78 6.81
N GLN A 226 5.63 -10.46 5.98
CA GLN A 226 5.24 -11.74 5.39
C GLN A 226 5.20 -12.85 6.44
N GLU A 227 6.18 -12.89 7.32
CA GLU A 227 6.20 -13.85 8.45
C GLU A 227 4.95 -13.70 9.33
N GLY A 228 4.58 -12.46 9.68
CA GLY A 228 3.35 -12.18 10.42
C GLY A 228 2.09 -12.66 9.67
N ARG A 229 1.96 -12.33 8.38
CA ARG A 229 0.83 -12.79 7.54
C ARG A 229 0.73 -14.31 7.47
N LEU A 230 1.87 -14.98 7.29
CA LEU A 230 1.92 -16.44 7.24
C LEU A 230 1.49 -17.06 8.58
N ALA A 231 1.99 -16.52 9.71
CA ALA A 231 1.61 -17.01 11.03
C ALA A 231 0.10 -16.84 11.29
N ASP A 232 -0.45 -15.66 10.97
CA ASP A 232 -1.87 -15.36 11.17
C ASP A 232 -2.75 -16.27 10.30
N VAL A 233 -2.42 -16.44 9.01
CA VAL A 233 -3.18 -17.31 8.11
C VAL A 233 -3.04 -18.78 8.51
N TRP A 234 -1.84 -19.22 8.88
CA TRP A 234 -1.61 -20.60 9.31
C TRP A 234 -2.38 -20.96 10.59
N ALA A 235 -2.62 -19.98 11.46
CA ALA A 235 -3.43 -20.18 12.66
C ALA A 235 -4.91 -20.47 12.35
N THR A 236 -5.41 -20.13 11.16
CA THR A 236 -6.80 -20.40 10.72
C THR A 236 -6.99 -21.76 10.05
N ARG A 237 -5.91 -22.57 9.90
CA ARG A 237 -6.01 -23.89 9.27
C ARG A 237 -6.91 -24.84 10.04
N ASP A 238 -7.54 -25.75 9.32
CA ASP A 238 -8.37 -26.82 9.83
C ASP A 238 -8.09 -28.14 9.11
N ASP A 239 -8.90 -29.17 9.36
CA ASP A 239 -8.74 -30.50 8.79
C ASP A 239 -8.93 -30.55 7.26
N THR A 240 -9.46 -29.48 6.64
CA THR A 240 -9.64 -29.35 5.19
C THR A 240 -8.47 -28.66 4.50
N THR A 241 -7.51 -28.14 5.27
CA THR A 241 -6.33 -27.48 4.72
C THR A 241 -5.49 -28.44 3.88
N PRO A 242 -5.24 -28.16 2.59
CA PRO A 242 -4.66 -29.13 1.64
C PRO A 242 -3.14 -29.32 1.76
N VAL A 243 -2.50 -28.65 2.73
CA VAL A 243 -1.05 -28.64 2.93
C VAL A 243 -0.70 -28.89 4.40
N GLU A 244 0.45 -29.53 4.65
CA GLU A 244 0.85 -29.99 5.97
C GLU A 244 1.75 -29.00 6.73
N THR A 245 2.40 -28.09 6.01
CA THR A 245 3.36 -27.14 6.58
C THR A 245 3.14 -25.73 6.07
N ILE A 246 3.62 -24.74 6.84
CA ILE A 246 3.57 -23.32 6.48
C ILE A 246 4.40 -23.02 5.20
N ASP A 247 5.47 -23.78 4.98
CA ASP A 247 6.27 -23.66 3.76
C ASP A 247 5.50 -24.15 2.53
N GLN A 248 4.78 -25.26 2.66
CA GLN A 248 3.89 -25.75 1.61
C GLN A 248 2.73 -24.78 1.34
N LEU A 249 2.20 -24.14 2.39
CA LEU A 249 1.20 -23.07 2.24
C LEU A 249 1.73 -21.92 1.38
N LEU A 250 2.95 -21.45 1.67
CA LEU A 250 3.58 -20.37 0.92
C LEU A 250 3.81 -20.76 -0.55
N VAL A 251 4.26 -22.00 -0.82
CA VAL A 251 4.44 -22.52 -2.17
C VAL A 251 3.11 -22.53 -2.91
N LEU A 252 2.05 -23.13 -2.34
CA LEU A 252 0.74 -23.20 -2.97
C LEU A 252 0.16 -21.81 -3.22
N ALA A 253 0.25 -20.90 -2.24
CA ALA A 253 -0.22 -19.53 -2.38
C ALA A 253 0.49 -18.78 -3.52
N SER A 254 1.82 -18.99 -3.69
CA SER A 254 2.57 -18.37 -4.78
C SER A 254 2.14 -18.85 -6.17
N ILE A 255 1.67 -20.09 -6.29
CA ILE A 255 1.11 -20.64 -7.53
C ILE A 255 -0.26 -19.99 -7.79
N ILE A 256 -1.15 -19.97 -6.80
CA ILE A 256 -2.47 -19.35 -6.90
C ILE A 256 -2.35 -17.87 -7.30
N GLU A 257 -1.40 -17.13 -6.70
CA GLU A 257 -1.12 -15.74 -7.02
C GLU A 257 -0.76 -15.51 -8.49
N LYS A 258 -0.04 -16.46 -9.09
CA LYS A 258 0.39 -16.38 -10.49
C LYS A 258 -0.68 -16.85 -11.49
N GLU A 259 -1.69 -17.57 -11.05
CA GLU A 259 -2.75 -18.10 -11.91
C GLU A 259 -3.90 -17.12 -12.11
N THR A 260 -4.30 -16.39 -11.08
CA THR A 260 -5.43 -15.47 -11.20
C THR A 260 -5.20 -14.13 -10.49
N GLY A 261 -5.55 -13.04 -11.19
CA GLY A 261 -5.66 -11.71 -10.62
C GLY A 261 -7.05 -11.40 -10.03
N PHE A 262 -8.04 -12.27 -10.27
CA PHE A 262 -9.40 -12.05 -9.77
C PHE A 262 -9.55 -12.55 -8.33
N PHE A 263 -9.96 -11.66 -7.45
CA PHE A 263 -10.12 -11.97 -6.03
C PHE A 263 -11.11 -13.12 -5.80
N ASP A 264 -12.26 -13.07 -6.46
CA ASP A 264 -13.37 -14.03 -6.25
C ASP A 264 -13.04 -15.44 -6.76
N GLU A 265 -12.10 -15.59 -7.69
CA GLU A 265 -11.72 -16.89 -8.24
C GLU A 265 -10.59 -17.58 -7.49
N ARG A 266 -9.82 -16.87 -6.65
CA ARG A 266 -8.66 -17.44 -5.95
C ARG A 266 -9.00 -18.69 -5.15
N PHE A 267 -10.12 -18.69 -4.46
CA PHE A 267 -10.57 -19.82 -3.66
C PHE A 267 -10.98 -21.02 -4.51
N GLN A 268 -11.54 -20.81 -5.71
CA GLN A 268 -11.88 -21.87 -6.65
C GLN A 268 -10.63 -22.42 -7.35
N VAL A 269 -9.69 -21.56 -7.74
CA VAL A 269 -8.38 -21.97 -8.27
C VAL A 269 -7.61 -22.79 -7.22
N ALA A 270 -7.61 -22.33 -5.95
CA ALA A 270 -7.03 -23.07 -4.84
C ALA A 270 -7.67 -24.46 -4.66
N SER A 271 -9.00 -24.55 -4.79
CA SER A 271 -9.73 -25.82 -4.74
C SER A 271 -9.28 -26.82 -5.83
N VAL A 272 -9.05 -26.35 -7.05
CA VAL A 272 -8.54 -27.22 -8.12
C VAL A 272 -7.17 -27.79 -7.77
N PHE A 273 -6.26 -26.96 -7.24
CA PHE A 273 -4.93 -27.44 -6.83
C PHE A 273 -5.01 -28.36 -5.62
N ALA A 274 -5.83 -28.05 -4.61
CA ALA A 274 -6.10 -28.92 -3.49
C ALA A 274 -6.60 -30.31 -3.91
N ASN A 275 -7.61 -30.36 -4.77
CA ASN A 275 -8.14 -31.60 -5.32
C ASN A 275 -7.13 -32.40 -6.14
N ARG A 276 -6.24 -31.71 -6.87
CA ARG A 276 -5.16 -32.39 -7.62
C ARG A 276 -4.10 -32.96 -6.69
N LEU A 277 -3.71 -32.22 -5.63
CA LEU A 277 -2.76 -32.70 -4.63
C LEU A 277 -3.31 -33.94 -3.92
N ASP A 278 -4.56 -33.92 -3.45
CA ASP A 278 -5.24 -35.04 -2.80
C ASP A 278 -5.30 -36.29 -3.71
N LYS A 279 -5.59 -36.10 -5.00
CA LYS A 279 -5.63 -37.18 -5.99
C LYS A 279 -4.26 -37.60 -6.53
N GLY A 280 -3.16 -37.02 -6.04
CA GLY A 280 -1.80 -37.26 -6.54
C GLY A 280 -1.65 -36.90 -8.02
N MET A 281 -2.42 -35.97 -8.53
CA MET A 281 -2.34 -35.47 -9.90
C MET A 281 -1.22 -34.42 -10.04
N PRO A 282 -0.57 -34.28 -11.20
CA PRO A 282 0.34 -33.18 -11.46
C PRO A 282 -0.44 -31.85 -11.50
N LEU A 283 0.14 -30.76 -10.97
CA LEU A 283 -0.55 -29.46 -10.92
C LEU A 283 -0.69 -28.83 -12.30
N GLN A 284 0.26 -29.04 -13.22
CA GLN A 284 0.23 -28.63 -14.64
C GLN A 284 -0.06 -27.14 -14.81
N THR A 285 0.72 -26.30 -14.17
CA THR A 285 0.58 -24.85 -14.17
C THR A 285 1.76 -24.18 -14.87
N ASP A 286 1.49 -23.35 -15.87
CA ASP A 286 2.48 -22.66 -16.70
C ASP A 286 3.44 -21.76 -15.89
N PRO A 287 2.97 -20.99 -14.88
CA PRO A 287 3.84 -20.16 -14.05
C PRO A 287 5.02 -20.89 -13.40
N THR A 288 4.83 -22.14 -12.99
CA THR A 288 5.92 -22.94 -12.40
C THR A 288 7.00 -23.29 -13.43
N VAL A 289 6.60 -23.57 -14.66
CA VAL A 289 7.54 -23.82 -15.77
C VAL A 289 8.29 -22.54 -16.13
N ILE A 290 7.59 -21.41 -16.19
CA ILE A 290 8.18 -20.09 -16.44
C ILE A 290 9.22 -19.77 -15.36
N TYR A 291 8.87 -19.97 -14.08
CA TYR A 291 9.81 -19.76 -12.99
C TYR A 291 11.03 -20.69 -13.09
N GLY A 292 10.85 -21.97 -13.41
CA GLY A 292 11.94 -22.91 -13.60
C GLY A 292 12.91 -22.54 -14.75
N ILE A 293 12.46 -21.71 -15.70
CA ILE A 293 13.30 -21.21 -16.80
C ILE A 293 13.99 -19.90 -16.39
N THR A 294 13.23 -18.96 -15.78
CA THR A 294 13.69 -17.60 -15.50
C THR A 294 14.36 -17.44 -14.14
N LEU A 295 14.10 -18.36 -13.22
CA LEU A 295 14.48 -18.27 -11.80
C LEU A 295 14.04 -16.92 -11.18
N GLY A 296 12.87 -16.45 -11.57
CA GLY A 296 12.29 -15.21 -11.07
C GLY A 296 12.95 -13.92 -11.57
N LYS A 297 13.97 -14.00 -12.45
CA LYS A 297 14.74 -12.83 -12.91
C LYS A 297 14.04 -11.96 -13.95
N GLY A 298 12.76 -12.23 -14.24
CA GLY A 298 11.96 -11.43 -15.13
C GLY A 298 10.91 -12.24 -15.90
N PRO A 299 10.08 -11.59 -16.71
CA PRO A 299 9.10 -12.27 -17.56
C PRO A 299 9.80 -13.09 -18.66
N LEU A 300 9.19 -14.19 -19.07
CA LEU A 300 9.70 -15.01 -20.18
C LEU A 300 9.70 -14.23 -21.52
N GLY A 301 8.84 -13.21 -21.66
CA GLY A 301 8.74 -12.34 -22.83
C GLY A 301 8.15 -13.02 -24.09
N ARG A 302 7.73 -14.28 -23.99
CA ARG A 302 7.12 -15.09 -25.06
C ARG A 302 6.28 -16.22 -24.48
N GLY A 303 5.51 -16.87 -25.32
CA GLY A 303 4.79 -18.10 -24.92
C GLY A 303 5.74 -19.27 -24.63
N LEU A 304 5.25 -20.22 -23.79
CA LEU A 304 5.95 -21.48 -23.51
C LEU A 304 5.99 -22.38 -24.75
N ARG A 305 7.12 -23.05 -24.95
CA ARG A 305 7.30 -24.04 -26.00
C ARG A 305 6.91 -25.41 -25.48
N LYS A 306 6.41 -26.30 -26.40
CA LYS A 306 6.08 -27.70 -26.06
C LYS A 306 7.28 -28.47 -25.45
N SER A 307 8.52 -28.17 -25.89
CA SER A 307 9.73 -28.76 -25.31
C SER A 307 9.99 -28.33 -23.87
N GLU A 308 9.59 -27.12 -23.50
CA GLU A 308 9.76 -26.58 -22.14
C GLU A 308 8.75 -27.20 -21.16
N LEU A 309 7.52 -27.48 -21.61
CA LEU A 309 6.53 -28.23 -20.83
C LEU A 309 6.94 -29.68 -20.55
N ARG A 310 7.88 -30.23 -21.33
CA ARG A 310 8.40 -31.62 -21.18
C ARG A 310 9.77 -31.66 -20.51
N ARG A 311 10.39 -30.51 -20.31
CA ARG A 311 11.73 -30.42 -19.71
C ARG A 311 11.66 -30.71 -18.23
N ASP A 312 12.44 -31.65 -17.77
CA ASP A 312 12.56 -31.94 -16.34
C ASP A 312 13.35 -30.82 -15.65
N THR A 313 12.64 -30.01 -14.90
CA THR A 313 13.18 -29.02 -13.95
C THR A 313 12.45 -29.18 -12.62
N PRO A 314 13.08 -28.87 -11.48
CA PRO A 314 12.44 -29.05 -10.17
C PRO A 314 11.07 -28.34 -10.04
N TRP A 315 10.88 -27.25 -10.77
CA TRP A 315 9.62 -26.49 -10.75
C TRP A 315 8.59 -26.93 -11.80
N ASN A 316 8.93 -27.82 -12.74
CA ASN A 316 8.00 -28.20 -13.79
C ASN A 316 6.90 -29.14 -13.28
N THR A 317 5.74 -28.59 -12.96
CA THR A 317 4.56 -29.33 -12.46
C THR A 317 3.78 -30.09 -13.54
N TYR A 318 4.20 -30.07 -14.80
CA TYR A 318 3.72 -31.00 -15.84
C TYR A 318 4.42 -32.35 -15.77
N VAL A 319 5.67 -32.35 -15.27
CA VAL A 319 6.52 -33.54 -15.17
C VAL A 319 6.54 -34.10 -13.76
N ASN A 320 6.70 -33.20 -12.79
CA ASN A 320 6.79 -33.54 -11.38
C ASN A 320 5.42 -33.41 -10.70
N ARG A 321 5.09 -34.36 -9.83
CA ARG A 321 3.85 -34.35 -9.04
C ARG A 321 4.08 -33.62 -7.72
N GLY A 322 3.02 -33.09 -7.13
CA GLY A 322 3.07 -32.35 -5.89
C GLY A 322 3.50 -30.90 -6.08
N LEU A 323 3.87 -30.25 -4.98
CA LEU A 323 4.33 -28.87 -4.97
C LEU A 323 5.78 -28.76 -5.47
N PRO A 324 6.15 -27.67 -6.15
CA PRO A 324 7.55 -27.39 -6.47
C PRO A 324 8.35 -27.13 -5.19
N PRO A 325 9.72 -27.17 -5.26
CA PRO A 325 10.56 -27.10 -4.07
C PRO A 325 10.55 -25.75 -3.36
N THR A 326 10.19 -24.67 -4.04
CA THR A 326 10.11 -23.31 -3.50
C THR A 326 8.90 -22.56 -4.02
N PRO A 327 8.48 -21.48 -3.38
CA PRO A 327 7.55 -20.51 -3.99
C PRO A 327 8.11 -20.00 -5.32
N ILE A 328 7.23 -19.46 -6.17
CA ILE A 328 7.55 -18.93 -7.50
C ILE A 328 7.31 -17.41 -7.61
N ALA A 329 6.84 -16.80 -6.53
CA ALA A 329 6.62 -15.37 -6.38
C ALA A 329 6.33 -15.05 -4.90
N ASN A 330 6.25 -13.76 -4.58
CA ASN A 330 5.75 -13.28 -3.30
C ASN A 330 4.21 -13.15 -3.38
N PRO A 331 3.45 -14.00 -2.69
CA PRO A 331 1.99 -13.96 -2.73
C PRO A 331 1.43 -12.87 -1.82
N GLY A 332 0.27 -12.31 -2.20
CA GLY A 332 -0.55 -11.45 -1.36
C GLY A 332 -1.34 -12.23 -0.31
N LEU A 333 -1.95 -11.50 0.63
CA LEU A 333 -2.74 -12.07 1.72
C LEU A 333 -3.91 -12.92 1.21
N ALA A 334 -4.59 -12.47 0.16
CA ALA A 334 -5.74 -13.18 -0.39
C ALA A 334 -5.38 -14.56 -0.96
N SER A 335 -4.19 -14.71 -1.57
CA SER A 335 -3.71 -16.00 -2.08
C SER A 335 -3.27 -16.93 -0.95
N LEU A 336 -2.71 -16.39 0.15
CA LEU A 336 -2.42 -17.15 1.38
C LEU A 336 -3.72 -17.68 2.01
N GLN A 337 -4.75 -16.84 2.12
CA GLN A 337 -6.07 -17.22 2.64
C GLN A 337 -6.75 -18.29 1.77
N ALA A 338 -6.69 -18.15 0.44
CA ALA A 338 -7.23 -19.14 -0.47
C ALA A 338 -6.50 -20.48 -0.39
N ALA A 339 -5.18 -20.46 -0.17
CA ALA A 339 -4.38 -21.67 -0.07
C ALA A 339 -4.63 -22.45 1.25
N VAL A 340 -4.94 -21.76 2.36
CA VAL A 340 -5.22 -22.43 3.65
C VAL A 340 -6.63 -22.95 3.73
N SER A 341 -7.60 -22.27 3.09
CA SER A 341 -9.03 -22.62 3.16
C SER A 341 -9.68 -22.45 1.78
N PRO A 342 -9.41 -23.36 0.82
CA PRO A 342 -10.01 -23.31 -0.51
C PRO A 342 -11.52 -23.57 -0.43
N THR A 343 -12.27 -23.09 -1.43
CA THR A 343 -13.69 -23.44 -1.56
C THR A 343 -13.84 -24.96 -1.77
N GLU A 344 -14.77 -25.61 -1.06
CA GLU A 344 -15.09 -27.01 -1.30
C GLU A 344 -15.75 -27.18 -2.68
N THR A 345 -15.07 -27.83 -3.61
CA THR A 345 -15.58 -28.20 -4.93
C THR A 345 -14.99 -29.51 -5.39
N ASP A 346 -15.58 -30.11 -6.44
CA ASP A 346 -14.99 -31.26 -7.13
C ASP A 346 -14.15 -30.89 -8.35
N TYR A 347 -13.89 -29.58 -8.57
CA TYR A 347 -13.15 -29.11 -9.75
C TYR A 347 -11.71 -29.60 -9.74
N ILE A 348 -11.27 -30.12 -10.90
CA ILE A 348 -9.88 -30.52 -11.17
C ILE A 348 -9.31 -29.90 -12.45
N PHE A 349 -10.10 -29.08 -13.15
CA PHE A 349 -9.71 -28.36 -14.34
C PHE A 349 -10.25 -26.95 -14.34
N PHE A 350 -9.51 -26.04 -14.95
CA PHE A 350 -9.97 -24.71 -15.32
C PHE A 350 -9.34 -24.27 -16.63
N VAL A 351 -9.94 -23.32 -17.31
CA VAL A 351 -9.44 -22.71 -18.55
C VAL A 351 -10.00 -21.29 -18.64
N ALA A 352 -9.24 -20.37 -19.22
CA ALA A 352 -9.68 -18.99 -19.43
C ALA A 352 -11.05 -18.95 -20.16
N ASP A 353 -11.93 -18.01 -19.73
CA ASP A 353 -13.28 -17.83 -20.27
C ASP A 353 -13.40 -16.68 -21.27
N GLY A 354 -12.33 -15.89 -21.42
CA GLY A 354 -12.29 -14.74 -22.30
C GLY A 354 -12.72 -13.42 -21.64
N THR A 355 -13.21 -13.41 -20.43
CA THR A 355 -13.52 -12.18 -19.68
C THR A 355 -12.34 -11.72 -18.81
N GLY A 356 -11.31 -12.56 -18.73
CA GLY A 356 -10.16 -12.45 -17.83
C GLY A 356 -10.23 -13.42 -16.67
N GLY A 357 -11.36 -14.12 -16.50
CA GLY A 357 -11.58 -15.17 -15.52
C GLY A 357 -11.48 -16.57 -16.13
N HIS A 358 -12.00 -17.57 -15.38
CA HIS A 358 -11.88 -18.98 -15.72
C HIS A 358 -13.23 -19.71 -15.66
N THR A 359 -13.37 -20.70 -16.53
CA THR A 359 -14.43 -21.72 -16.45
C THR A 359 -13.86 -23.00 -15.86
N PHE A 360 -14.49 -23.49 -14.78
CA PHE A 360 -14.08 -24.66 -14.02
C PHE A 360 -14.80 -25.93 -14.53
N ALA A 361 -14.19 -27.09 -14.32
CA ALA A 361 -14.77 -28.37 -14.70
C ALA A 361 -14.30 -29.51 -13.78
N VAL A 362 -15.21 -30.49 -13.57
CA VAL A 362 -14.94 -31.72 -12.82
C VAL A 362 -14.36 -32.80 -13.70
N THR A 363 -14.77 -32.85 -14.97
CA THR A 363 -14.38 -33.91 -15.93
C THR A 363 -13.56 -33.38 -17.07
N LEU A 364 -12.67 -34.24 -17.60
CA LEU A 364 -11.89 -33.93 -18.83
C LEU A 364 -12.81 -33.64 -20.03
N LYS A 365 -13.97 -34.27 -20.13
CA LYS A 365 -14.93 -34.01 -21.20
C LYS A 365 -15.48 -32.59 -21.15
N GLU A 366 -15.85 -32.12 -19.97
CA GLU A 366 -16.29 -30.73 -19.75
C GLU A 366 -15.16 -29.73 -20.02
N HIS A 367 -13.96 -30.00 -19.48
CA HIS A 367 -12.78 -29.19 -19.72
C HIS A 367 -12.49 -29.05 -21.24
N ASN A 368 -12.48 -30.15 -22.00
CA ASN A 368 -12.25 -30.10 -23.45
C ASN A 368 -13.32 -29.27 -24.19
N ARG A 369 -14.58 -29.31 -23.73
CA ARG A 369 -15.63 -28.42 -24.26
C ARG A 369 -15.35 -26.95 -23.96
N ASN A 370 -14.93 -26.62 -22.73
CA ASN A 370 -14.59 -25.27 -22.34
C ASN A 370 -13.36 -24.76 -23.10
N VAL A 371 -12.33 -25.60 -23.29
CA VAL A 371 -11.15 -25.28 -24.12
C VAL A 371 -11.56 -24.99 -25.58
N ALA A 372 -12.50 -25.76 -26.14
CA ALA A 372 -12.99 -25.51 -27.50
C ALA A 372 -13.76 -24.18 -27.61
N ALA A 373 -14.50 -23.79 -26.56
CA ALA A 373 -15.16 -22.50 -26.48
C ALA A 373 -14.15 -21.35 -26.38
N TRP A 374 -13.16 -21.48 -25.49
CA TRP A 374 -12.08 -20.50 -25.34
C TRP A 374 -11.31 -20.24 -26.65
N ARG A 375 -10.94 -21.30 -27.37
CA ARG A 375 -10.24 -21.15 -28.65
C ARG A 375 -11.02 -20.36 -29.70
N LYS A 376 -12.35 -20.41 -29.69
CA LYS A 376 -13.17 -19.59 -30.61
C LYS A 376 -13.05 -18.10 -30.24
N ILE A 377 -13.15 -17.78 -28.95
CA ILE A 377 -13.00 -16.40 -28.44
C ILE A 377 -11.59 -15.85 -28.76
N GLU A 378 -10.55 -16.68 -28.58
CA GLU A 378 -9.17 -16.31 -28.90
C GLU A 378 -8.97 -15.99 -30.39
N VAL A 379 -9.56 -16.77 -31.29
CA VAL A 379 -9.52 -16.52 -32.74
C VAL A 379 -10.24 -15.22 -33.09
N GLU A 380 -11.43 -14.99 -32.52
CA GLU A 380 -12.21 -13.76 -32.75
C GLU A 380 -11.51 -12.48 -32.26
N ARG A 381 -10.72 -12.57 -31.16
CA ARG A 381 -9.95 -11.45 -30.63
C ARG A 381 -8.70 -11.12 -31.44
N ASN A 382 -8.14 -12.08 -32.15
CA ASN A 382 -6.92 -11.93 -32.94
C ASN A 382 -7.21 -11.55 -34.44
N GLN A 383 -8.47 -11.37 -34.79
CA GLN A 383 -8.94 -10.82 -36.08
C GLN A 383 -9.23 -9.32 -35.96
#